data_5f72d87de0e99823b6a48bf402982012
#
_entry.id   5f72d87de0e99823b6a48bf402982012
#
_cell.length_a   1.000
_cell.length_b   1.000
_cell.length_c   1.000
_cell.angle_alpha   90.00
_cell.angle_beta   90.00
_cell.angle_gamma   90.00
#
_symmetry.space_group_name_H-M   'P 1'
#
loop_
_entity.id
_entity.type
_entity.pdbx_description
1 polymer ?
#
loop_
_entity_poly.entity_id
_entity_poly.type
_entity_poly.pdbx_seq_one_letter_code
_entity_poly.pdbx_strand_id
1 'polypeptide(L)'
;MTNKVAQSLAAYLDRRAGLLLLLGFSAGVPILLIFSTLSFWLNEAGINIKTVTQFSWAALGYSFKFIWSPLIDSLSLPFLTRSLGKRRAWLVLSQSLIMLAIVLMANINPQNESSLHLMALAAVLLGFSSATQDVVIDAYRIELAPDNPALQTVLSSTYAAGYRLGMIVAGAGSLWLASWFGSTEQQYVYAAWQQTYWTMAAVMSVGLLATWLAHEPEQHRQPAPINALDNARLFAVFLLSVCALIGVYRASSDWFPSVKNAPLTAFALESGHLLLAIAGASGAGCFLVKLGVASQQKVYQTWVTPVADFFQRYGKRALLLLALIGLYRISDIVAG
;
A
#
# COMPACT_ATOMS: atom_id res chain seq x y z
N MET A 1 -18.68 -37.78 -1.59
CA MET A 1 -18.29 -36.54 -0.86
C MET A 1 -16.80 -36.50 -0.50
N THR A 2 -16.19 -37.60 -0.12
CA THR A 2 -14.77 -37.73 0.26
C THR A 2 -13.78 -37.28 -0.81
N ASN A 3 -14.03 -37.48 -2.09
CA ASN A 3 -13.14 -37.12 -3.18
C ASN A 3 -13.03 -35.60 -3.43
N LYS A 4 -14.11 -34.84 -3.22
CA LYS A 4 -14.12 -33.37 -3.38
C LYS A 4 -13.38 -32.67 -2.24
N VAL A 5 -13.50 -33.16 -1.02
CA VAL A 5 -12.78 -32.62 0.14
C VAL A 5 -11.27 -32.88 0.00
N ALA A 6 -10.88 -34.09 -0.42
CA ALA A 6 -9.47 -34.40 -0.66
C ALA A 6 -8.87 -33.56 -1.79
N GLN A 7 -9.61 -33.31 -2.88
CA GLN A 7 -9.17 -32.41 -3.96
C GLN A 7 -9.04 -30.96 -3.50
N SER A 8 -9.98 -30.49 -2.67
CA SER A 8 -9.91 -29.14 -2.11
C SER A 8 -8.71 -28.97 -1.18
N LEU A 9 -8.45 -29.96 -0.31
CA LEU A 9 -7.26 -29.95 0.57
C LEU A 9 -5.96 -30.01 -0.23
N ALA A 10 -5.89 -30.82 -1.29
CA ALA A 10 -4.72 -30.89 -2.16
C ALA A 10 -4.39 -29.56 -2.82
N ALA A 11 -5.39 -28.71 -3.11
CA ALA A 11 -5.15 -27.38 -3.66
C ALA A 11 -4.43 -26.42 -2.68
N TYR A 12 -4.61 -26.61 -1.36
CA TYR A 12 -3.86 -25.85 -0.36
C TYR A 12 -2.39 -26.29 -0.21
N LEU A 13 -2.05 -27.48 -0.69
CA LEU A 13 -0.67 -27.99 -0.75
C LEU A 13 0.08 -27.52 -2.01
N ASP A 14 -0.59 -26.79 -2.90
CA ASP A 14 0.05 -26.17 -4.06
C ASP A 14 1.16 -25.19 -3.59
N ARG A 15 2.35 -25.30 -4.20
CA ARG A 15 3.48 -24.42 -3.89
C ARG A 15 3.12 -22.93 -3.98
N ARG A 16 2.21 -22.57 -4.89
CA ARG A 16 1.72 -21.20 -5.07
C ARG A 16 0.91 -20.74 -3.86
N ALA A 17 0.14 -21.62 -3.22
CA ALA A 17 -0.61 -21.30 -2.01
C ALA A 17 0.34 -20.99 -0.83
N GLY A 18 1.37 -21.81 -0.62
CA GLY A 18 2.41 -21.55 0.38
C GLY A 18 3.16 -20.25 0.13
N LEU A 19 3.45 -19.94 -1.13
CA LEU A 19 4.08 -18.68 -1.53
C LEU A 19 3.18 -17.48 -1.18
N LEU A 20 1.88 -17.54 -1.52
CA LEU A 20 0.91 -16.50 -1.20
C LEU A 20 0.69 -16.33 0.31
N LEU A 21 0.83 -17.39 1.11
CA LEU A 21 0.84 -17.30 2.57
C LEU A 21 2.00 -16.43 3.06
N LEU A 22 3.22 -16.67 2.55
CA LEU A 22 4.42 -15.90 2.95
C LEU A 22 4.37 -14.44 2.44
N LEU A 23 3.90 -14.22 1.22
CA LEU A 23 3.69 -12.88 0.69
C LEU A 23 2.60 -12.14 1.47
N GLY A 24 1.50 -12.82 1.81
CA GLY A 24 0.45 -12.27 2.68
C GLY A 24 0.98 -11.91 4.06
N PHE A 25 1.79 -12.79 4.66
CA PHE A 25 2.45 -12.51 5.93
C PHE A 25 3.26 -11.22 5.87
N SER A 26 4.11 -11.07 4.85
CA SER A 26 4.92 -9.87 4.67
C SER A 26 4.09 -8.60 4.42
N ALA A 27 2.92 -8.74 3.79
CA ALA A 27 2.00 -7.62 3.54
C ALA A 27 1.23 -7.19 4.80
N GLY A 28 0.97 -8.13 5.74
CA GLY A 28 0.28 -7.86 7.00
C GLY A 28 1.15 -7.17 8.05
N VAL A 29 2.47 -7.31 7.98
CA VAL A 29 3.40 -6.73 8.98
C VAL A 29 3.34 -5.19 9.02
N PRO A 30 3.46 -4.45 7.92
CA PRO A 30 3.58 -2.99 7.96
C PRO A 30 2.35 -2.27 8.51
N ILE A 31 1.14 -2.80 8.29
CA ILE A 31 -0.10 -2.09 8.63
C ILE A 31 -0.23 -1.83 10.13
N LEU A 32 0.03 -2.85 10.96
CA LEU A 32 -0.04 -2.65 12.41
C LEU A 32 1.18 -1.92 12.96
N LEU A 33 2.35 -2.04 12.32
CA LEU A 33 3.51 -1.23 12.69
C LEU A 33 3.26 0.27 12.52
N ILE A 34 2.49 0.67 11.49
CA ILE A 34 2.18 2.08 11.23
C ILE A 34 1.08 2.58 12.18
N PHE A 35 -0.02 1.82 12.35
CA PHE A 35 -1.21 2.36 13.02
C PHE A 35 -1.21 2.05 14.51
N SER A 36 -1.16 0.79 14.88
CA SER A 36 -1.29 0.35 16.27
C SER A 36 0.03 0.48 17.03
N THR A 37 1.04 -0.22 16.56
CA THR A 37 2.32 -0.35 17.27
C THR A 37 3.04 0.99 17.41
N LEU A 38 3.07 1.78 16.34
CA LEU A 38 3.64 3.13 16.41
C LEU A 38 2.89 4.03 17.39
N SER A 39 1.56 3.95 17.40
CA SER A 39 0.74 4.72 18.33
C SER A 39 1.03 4.36 19.79
N PHE A 40 1.20 3.07 20.09
CA PHE A 40 1.61 2.61 21.41
C PHE A 40 3.01 3.11 21.78
N TRP A 41 3.97 2.98 20.86
CA TRP A 41 5.33 3.48 21.09
C TRP A 41 5.35 4.98 21.39
N LEU A 42 4.67 5.78 20.59
CA LEU A 42 4.61 7.23 20.79
C LEU A 42 3.92 7.61 22.11
N ASN A 43 2.86 6.87 22.47
CA ASN A 43 2.17 7.10 23.73
C ASN A 43 3.06 6.78 24.95
N GLU A 44 3.80 5.64 24.93
CA GLU A 44 4.80 5.33 25.96
C GLU A 44 5.92 6.39 26.03
N ALA A 45 6.31 6.94 24.89
CA ALA A 45 7.31 8.02 24.83
C ALA A 45 6.80 9.36 25.37
N GLY A 46 5.53 9.45 25.76
CA GLY A 46 4.90 10.67 26.27
C GLY A 46 4.52 11.69 25.17
N ILE A 47 4.45 11.24 23.91
CA ILE A 47 4.10 12.11 22.77
C ILE A 47 2.59 12.37 22.76
N ASN A 48 2.21 13.65 22.61
CA ASN A 48 0.80 14.07 22.62
C ASN A 48 0.04 13.44 21.44
N ILE A 49 -1.19 12.98 21.70
CA ILE A 49 -2.11 12.39 20.70
C ILE A 49 -2.27 13.28 19.45
N LYS A 50 -2.29 14.61 19.62
CA LYS A 50 -2.38 15.54 18.46
C LYS A 50 -1.19 15.42 17.51
N THR A 51 0.00 15.12 18.02
CA THR A 51 1.19 14.85 17.21
C THR A 51 1.09 13.47 16.55
N VAL A 52 0.50 12.49 17.24
CA VAL A 52 0.25 11.14 16.71
C VAL A 52 -0.68 11.18 15.49
N THR A 53 -1.69 12.03 15.47
CA THR A 53 -2.63 12.13 14.35
C THR A 53 -1.97 12.54 13.03
N GLN A 54 -0.82 13.22 13.06
CA GLN A 54 -0.05 13.54 11.84
C GLN A 54 0.44 12.28 11.12
N PHE A 55 0.67 11.19 11.85
CA PHE A 55 1.07 9.90 11.28
C PHE A 55 -0.07 9.22 10.50
N SER A 56 -1.32 9.66 10.66
CA SER A 56 -2.45 9.17 9.86
C SER A 56 -2.26 9.42 8.35
N TRP A 57 -1.37 10.31 7.96
CA TRP A 57 -1.00 10.51 6.55
C TRP A 57 -0.39 9.27 5.90
N ALA A 58 0.22 8.39 6.69
CA ALA A 58 0.67 7.09 6.19
C ALA A 58 -0.51 6.23 5.66
N ALA A 59 -1.72 6.43 6.21
CA ALA A 59 -2.93 5.78 5.74
C ALA A 59 -3.35 6.20 4.33
N LEU A 60 -2.97 7.41 3.89
CA LEU A 60 -3.26 7.88 2.53
C LEU A 60 -2.67 6.94 1.48
N GLY A 61 -1.51 6.33 1.76
CA GLY A 61 -0.95 5.30 0.90
C GLY A 61 -1.94 4.18 0.61
N TYR A 62 -2.57 3.63 1.62
CA TYR A 62 -3.55 2.55 1.46
C TYR A 62 -4.86 3.00 0.82
N SER A 63 -5.35 4.18 1.17
CA SER A 63 -6.62 4.72 0.65
C SER A 63 -6.53 5.09 -0.83
N PHE A 64 -5.40 5.61 -1.27
CA PHE A 64 -5.22 6.13 -2.62
C PHE A 64 -4.41 5.22 -3.55
N LYS A 65 -4.09 3.99 -3.15
CA LYS A 65 -3.28 3.05 -3.95
C LYS A 65 -3.82 2.83 -5.37
N PHE A 66 -5.12 2.99 -5.60
CA PHE A 66 -5.74 2.88 -6.91
C PHE A 66 -5.23 3.94 -7.92
N ILE A 67 -4.73 5.09 -7.44
CA ILE A 67 -4.22 6.17 -8.32
C ILE A 67 -2.92 5.75 -9.01
N TRP A 68 -2.00 5.08 -8.29
CA TRP A 68 -0.72 4.65 -8.86
C TRP A 68 -0.66 3.16 -9.24
N SER A 69 -1.68 2.39 -8.93
CA SER A 69 -1.78 0.99 -9.38
C SER A 69 -1.58 0.86 -10.90
N PRO A 70 -2.26 1.64 -11.77
CA PRO A 70 -2.04 1.57 -13.21
C PRO A 70 -0.62 1.98 -13.63
N LEU A 71 0.02 2.86 -12.86
CA LEU A 71 1.40 3.24 -13.10
C LEU A 71 2.36 2.07 -12.85
N ILE A 72 2.19 1.34 -11.75
CA ILE A 72 2.97 0.12 -11.45
C ILE A 72 2.78 -0.92 -12.57
N ASP A 73 1.56 -1.05 -13.07
CA ASP A 73 1.24 -1.97 -14.17
C ASP A 73 1.82 -1.53 -15.51
N SER A 74 2.09 -0.26 -15.72
CA SER A 74 2.68 0.24 -16.97
C SER A 74 4.21 0.35 -16.91
N LEU A 75 4.78 0.66 -15.74
CA LEU A 75 6.22 0.88 -15.59
C LEU A 75 7.00 -0.41 -15.42
N SER A 76 8.12 -0.49 -16.14
CA SER A 76 9.17 -1.49 -15.94
C SER A 76 10.36 -0.85 -15.27
N LEU A 77 10.84 -1.43 -14.18
CA LEU A 77 12.02 -0.96 -13.46
C LEU A 77 13.28 -1.29 -14.25
N PRO A 78 14.09 -0.29 -14.66
CA PRO A 78 15.33 -0.57 -15.35
C PRO A 78 16.23 -1.48 -14.49
N PHE A 79 16.98 -2.37 -15.11
CA PHE A 79 17.84 -3.39 -14.50
C PHE A 79 17.09 -4.51 -13.74
N LEU A 80 16.23 -4.20 -12.75
CA LEU A 80 15.53 -5.21 -11.96
C LEU A 80 14.53 -6.02 -12.80
N THR A 81 13.77 -5.37 -13.68
CA THR A 81 12.79 -6.08 -14.51
C THR A 81 13.47 -7.04 -15.51
N ARG A 82 14.68 -6.70 -15.98
CA ARG A 82 15.42 -7.57 -16.89
C ARG A 82 15.93 -8.85 -16.22
N SER A 83 16.29 -8.76 -14.94
CA SER A 83 16.87 -9.89 -14.19
C SER A 83 15.82 -10.73 -13.46
N LEU A 84 14.76 -10.11 -12.95
CA LEU A 84 13.80 -10.75 -12.06
C LEU A 84 12.41 -10.94 -12.70
N GLY A 85 12.11 -10.23 -13.78
CA GLY A 85 10.75 -10.06 -14.27
C GLY A 85 10.07 -8.85 -13.62
N LYS A 86 8.87 -8.49 -14.11
CA LYS A 86 8.20 -7.25 -13.74
C LYS A 86 7.63 -7.28 -12.32
N ARG A 87 6.88 -8.34 -12.00
CA ARG A 87 6.21 -8.45 -10.68
C ARG A 87 7.22 -8.62 -9.56
N ARG A 88 8.19 -9.50 -9.75
CA ARG A 88 9.25 -9.73 -8.77
C ARG A 88 10.12 -8.48 -8.56
N ALA A 89 10.42 -7.73 -9.61
CA ALA A 89 11.18 -6.49 -9.51
C ALA A 89 10.48 -5.45 -8.62
N TRP A 90 9.17 -5.26 -8.81
CA TRP A 90 8.38 -4.36 -7.98
C TRP A 90 8.21 -4.87 -6.53
N LEU A 91 8.07 -6.19 -6.33
CA LEU A 91 8.05 -6.78 -4.98
C LEU A 91 9.36 -6.54 -4.24
N VAL A 92 10.51 -6.82 -4.86
CA VAL A 92 11.83 -6.57 -4.25
C VAL A 92 11.99 -5.10 -3.89
N LEU A 93 11.64 -4.18 -4.80
CA LEU A 93 11.74 -2.75 -4.54
C LEU A 93 10.87 -2.32 -3.35
N SER A 94 9.58 -2.68 -3.37
CA SER A 94 8.65 -2.29 -2.30
C SER A 94 9.03 -2.89 -0.95
N GLN A 95 9.41 -4.17 -0.90
CA GLN A 95 9.86 -4.85 0.31
C GLN A 95 11.16 -4.26 0.86
N SER A 96 12.11 -3.90 0.00
CA SER A 96 13.34 -3.22 0.42
C SER A 96 13.06 -1.84 0.99
N LEU A 97 12.13 -1.08 0.39
CA LEU A 97 11.71 0.22 0.91
C LEU A 97 10.95 0.10 2.23
N ILE A 98 10.13 -0.94 2.42
CA ILE A 98 9.47 -1.24 3.69
C ILE A 98 10.51 -1.50 4.77
N MET A 99 11.48 -2.38 4.52
CA MET A 99 12.55 -2.68 5.47
C MET A 99 13.35 -1.43 5.81
N LEU A 100 13.70 -0.62 4.81
CA LEU A 100 14.39 0.65 5.01
C LEU A 100 13.58 1.59 5.89
N ALA A 101 12.28 1.74 5.63
CA ALA A 101 11.41 2.60 6.42
C ALA A 101 11.31 2.15 7.88
N ILE A 102 11.17 0.83 8.14
CA ILE A 102 11.15 0.28 9.49
C ILE A 102 12.48 0.55 10.21
N VAL A 103 13.61 0.35 9.51
CA VAL A 103 14.96 0.64 10.04
C VAL A 103 15.14 2.13 10.34
N LEU A 104 14.66 3.00 9.46
CA LEU A 104 14.70 4.45 9.70
C LEU A 104 13.91 4.80 10.96
N MET A 105 12.68 4.28 11.10
CA MET A 105 11.86 4.50 12.28
C MET A 105 12.56 3.99 13.55
N ALA A 106 13.17 2.81 13.51
CA ALA A 106 13.92 2.23 14.63
C ALA A 106 15.04 3.15 15.16
N ASN A 107 15.67 3.91 14.29
CA ASN A 107 16.81 4.78 14.65
C ASN A 107 16.41 6.23 14.97
N ILE A 108 15.12 6.52 15.05
CA ILE A 108 14.61 7.86 15.40
C ILE A 108 14.04 7.81 16.81
N ASN A 109 14.64 8.56 17.74
CA ASN A 109 14.06 8.72 19.08
C ASN A 109 12.91 9.74 19.03
N PRO A 110 11.65 9.33 19.32
CA PRO A 110 10.50 10.20 19.21
C PRO A 110 10.46 11.30 20.29
N GLN A 111 11.18 11.17 21.40
CA GLN A 111 11.27 12.20 22.42
C GLN A 111 12.00 13.47 21.98
N ASN A 112 12.76 13.40 20.89
CA ASN A 112 13.36 14.58 20.29
C ASN A 112 12.36 15.22 19.33
N GLU A 113 11.78 16.37 19.66
CA GLU A 113 10.77 17.05 18.84
C GLU A 113 11.25 17.31 17.40
N SER A 114 12.52 17.62 17.18
CA SER A 114 13.10 17.81 15.86
C SER A 114 13.11 16.55 14.99
N SER A 115 13.07 15.36 15.59
CA SER A 115 13.09 14.08 14.87
C SER A 115 11.70 13.52 14.58
N LEU A 116 10.63 14.05 15.17
CA LEU A 116 9.25 13.60 14.91
C LEU A 116 8.84 13.74 13.44
N HIS A 117 9.31 14.80 12.77
CA HIS A 117 9.07 14.98 11.33
C HIS A 117 9.72 13.87 10.49
N LEU A 118 10.94 13.46 10.87
CA LEU A 118 11.62 12.36 10.18
C LEU A 118 10.93 11.03 10.43
N MET A 119 10.43 10.79 11.64
CA MET A 119 9.63 9.61 11.96
C MET A 119 8.32 9.59 11.15
N ALA A 120 7.63 10.72 11.02
CA ALA A 120 6.44 10.85 10.20
C ALA A 120 6.74 10.57 8.71
N LEU A 121 7.83 11.08 8.18
CA LEU A 121 8.25 10.79 6.80
C LEU A 121 8.60 9.31 6.61
N ALA A 122 9.27 8.67 7.57
CA ALA A 122 9.54 7.24 7.52
C ALA A 122 8.25 6.41 7.58
N ALA A 123 7.26 6.81 8.40
CA ALA A 123 5.95 6.17 8.45
C ALA A 123 5.17 6.34 7.13
N VAL A 124 5.25 7.52 6.49
CA VAL A 124 4.67 7.75 5.16
C VAL A 124 5.35 6.86 4.11
N LEU A 125 6.68 6.78 4.12
CA LEU A 125 7.42 5.88 3.24
C LEU A 125 6.99 4.42 3.44
N LEU A 126 6.84 4.00 4.70
CA LEU A 126 6.36 2.65 5.05
C LEU A 126 4.96 2.39 4.49
N GLY A 127 4.03 3.34 4.66
CA GLY A 127 2.65 3.23 4.17
C GLY A 127 2.56 3.14 2.65
N PHE A 128 3.27 4.00 1.93
CA PHE A 128 3.28 3.98 0.45
C PHE A 128 3.97 2.73 -0.11
N SER A 129 5.08 2.31 0.47
CA SER A 129 5.80 1.12 0.04
C SER A 129 4.98 -0.15 0.29
N SER A 130 4.29 -0.24 1.42
CA SER A 130 3.42 -1.36 1.74
C SER A 130 2.18 -1.39 0.84
N ALA A 131 1.54 -0.25 0.60
CA ALA A 131 0.42 -0.17 -0.33
C ALA A 131 0.84 -0.54 -1.77
N THR A 132 2.07 -0.20 -2.16
CA THR A 132 2.66 -0.62 -3.44
C THR A 132 2.87 -2.13 -3.47
N GLN A 133 3.42 -2.72 -2.41
CA GLN A 133 3.56 -4.17 -2.28
C GLN A 133 2.21 -4.88 -2.43
N ASP A 134 1.16 -4.40 -1.75
CA ASP A 134 -0.19 -4.95 -1.84
C ASP A 134 -0.70 -4.98 -3.29
N VAL A 135 -0.58 -3.87 -4.00
CA VAL A 135 -0.99 -3.77 -5.41
C VAL A 135 -0.27 -4.80 -6.28
N VAL A 136 1.04 -4.96 -6.07
CA VAL A 136 1.85 -5.92 -6.85
C VAL A 136 1.48 -7.36 -6.52
N ILE A 137 1.24 -7.69 -5.23
CA ILE A 137 0.82 -9.03 -4.81
C ILE A 137 -0.56 -9.36 -5.38
N ASP A 138 -1.51 -8.42 -5.37
CA ASP A 138 -2.84 -8.62 -5.92
C ASP A 138 -2.77 -8.93 -7.42
N ALA A 139 -1.98 -8.18 -8.18
CA ALA A 139 -1.78 -8.44 -9.61
C ALA A 139 -1.05 -9.78 -9.84
N TYR A 140 0.00 -10.06 -9.07
CA TYR A 140 0.74 -11.32 -9.11
C TYR A 140 -0.18 -12.53 -8.87
N ARG A 141 -1.04 -12.45 -7.83
CA ARG A 141 -2.01 -13.49 -7.49
C ARG A 141 -2.97 -13.81 -8.63
N ILE A 142 -3.50 -12.76 -9.31
CA ILE A 142 -4.41 -12.92 -10.45
C ILE A 142 -3.70 -13.59 -11.62
N GLU A 143 -2.45 -13.19 -11.90
CA GLU A 143 -1.64 -13.70 -13.02
C GLU A 143 -1.14 -15.16 -12.79
N LEU A 144 -1.08 -15.63 -11.54
CA LEU A 144 -0.65 -17.01 -11.23
C LEU A 144 -1.63 -18.09 -11.69
N ALA A 145 -2.91 -17.81 -11.80
CA ALA A 145 -3.94 -18.77 -12.18
C ALA A 145 -5.13 -18.09 -12.87
N PRO A 146 -4.95 -17.40 -14.01
CA PRO A 146 -5.99 -16.57 -14.64
C PRO A 146 -7.23 -17.37 -15.03
N ASP A 147 -7.05 -18.61 -15.45
CA ASP A 147 -8.12 -19.47 -15.99
C ASP A 147 -8.66 -20.50 -14.98
N ASN A 148 -8.23 -20.42 -13.70
CA ASN A 148 -8.64 -21.38 -12.67
C ASN A 148 -9.26 -20.68 -11.44
N PRO A 149 -10.61 -20.46 -11.44
CA PRO A 149 -11.31 -19.80 -10.34
C PRO A 149 -11.19 -20.53 -9.00
N ALA A 150 -11.12 -21.87 -9.01
CA ALA A 150 -10.98 -22.66 -7.78
C ALA A 150 -9.60 -22.39 -7.13
N LEU A 151 -8.53 -22.39 -7.92
CA LEU A 151 -7.21 -22.07 -7.42
C LEU A 151 -7.11 -20.60 -6.99
N GLN A 152 -7.73 -19.66 -7.72
CA GLN A 152 -7.79 -18.25 -7.32
C GLN A 152 -8.41 -18.07 -5.93
N THR A 153 -9.45 -18.85 -5.59
CA THR A 153 -10.06 -18.84 -4.26
C THR A 153 -9.09 -19.32 -3.19
N VAL A 154 -8.34 -20.39 -3.45
CA VAL A 154 -7.31 -20.91 -2.53
C VAL A 154 -6.20 -19.90 -2.34
N LEU A 155 -5.67 -19.31 -3.42
CA LEU A 155 -4.62 -18.29 -3.36
C LEU A 155 -5.07 -17.06 -2.58
N SER A 156 -6.33 -16.65 -2.73
CA SER A 156 -6.90 -15.52 -2.00
C SER A 156 -7.02 -15.82 -0.50
N SER A 157 -7.51 -17.02 -0.15
CA SER A 157 -7.68 -17.41 1.27
C SER A 157 -6.35 -17.62 1.97
N THR A 158 -5.35 -18.21 1.32
CA THR A 158 -4.00 -18.36 1.89
C THR A 158 -3.29 -17.02 2.05
N TYR A 159 -3.43 -16.11 1.08
CA TYR A 159 -2.95 -14.73 1.23
C TYR A 159 -3.59 -14.04 2.43
N ALA A 160 -4.91 -14.10 2.57
CA ALA A 160 -5.62 -13.50 3.70
C ALA A 160 -5.21 -14.10 5.04
N ALA A 161 -5.00 -15.43 5.10
CA ALA A 161 -4.49 -16.09 6.30
C ALA A 161 -3.09 -15.59 6.66
N GLY A 162 -2.19 -15.54 5.69
CA GLY A 162 -0.84 -14.98 5.87
C GLY A 162 -0.87 -13.53 6.36
N TYR A 163 -1.71 -12.69 5.74
CA TYR A 163 -1.88 -11.29 6.11
C TYR A 163 -2.27 -11.12 7.58
N ARG A 164 -3.24 -11.91 8.06
CA ARG A 164 -3.67 -11.89 9.47
C ARG A 164 -2.57 -12.37 10.42
N LEU A 165 -1.79 -13.39 10.03
CA LEU A 165 -0.62 -13.83 10.82
C LEU A 165 0.43 -12.73 10.90
N GLY A 166 0.72 -12.03 9.82
CA GLY A 166 1.61 -10.87 9.78
C GLY A 166 1.14 -9.75 10.71
N MET A 167 -0.16 -9.45 10.70
CA MET A 167 -0.75 -8.46 11.62
C MET A 167 -0.56 -8.87 13.09
N ILE A 168 -0.81 -10.13 13.46
CA ILE A 168 -0.63 -10.61 14.84
C ILE A 168 0.82 -10.44 15.27
N VAL A 169 1.77 -10.84 14.43
CA VAL A 169 3.20 -10.72 14.72
C VAL A 169 3.61 -9.25 14.85
N ALA A 170 3.14 -8.38 13.98
CA ALA A 170 3.48 -6.96 14.01
C ALA A 170 2.79 -6.19 15.15
N GLY A 171 1.56 -6.56 15.50
CA GLY A 171 0.84 -5.97 16.63
C GLY A 171 1.27 -6.56 17.96
N ALA A 172 0.68 -7.69 18.34
CA ALA A 172 0.94 -8.33 19.63
C ALA A 172 2.41 -8.73 19.81
N GLY A 173 3.06 -9.23 18.75
CA GLY A 173 4.48 -9.60 18.80
C GLY A 173 5.40 -8.43 19.07
N SER A 174 5.16 -7.27 18.49
CA SER A 174 5.98 -6.07 18.74
C SER A 174 5.81 -5.54 20.16
N LEU A 175 4.57 -5.54 20.69
CA LEU A 175 4.32 -5.12 22.08
C LEU A 175 4.99 -6.08 23.09
N TRP A 176 4.89 -7.37 22.82
CA TRP A 176 5.57 -8.39 23.62
C TRP A 176 7.09 -8.22 23.59
N LEU A 177 7.68 -7.96 22.41
CA LEU A 177 9.12 -7.72 22.27
C LEU A 177 9.56 -6.45 22.99
N ALA A 178 8.82 -5.35 22.86
CA ALA A 178 9.11 -4.10 23.56
C ALA A 178 9.14 -4.31 25.08
N SER A 179 8.16 -5.04 25.60
CA SER A 179 8.11 -5.42 27.03
C SER A 179 9.26 -6.35 27.41
N TRP A 180 9.58 -7.35 26.59
CA TRP A 180 10.70 -8.26 26.80
C TRP A 180 12.05 -7.54 26.85
N PHE A 181 12.23 -6.51 26.02
CA PHE A 181 13.43 -5.67 26.00
C PHE A 181 13.42 -4.58 27.08
N GLY A 182 12.37 -4.50 27.91
CA GLY A 182 12.32 -3.68 29.12
C GLY A 182 11.57 -2.36 29.02
N SER A 183 10.81 -2.08 27.93
CA SER A 183 9.91 -0.93 27.85
C SER A 183 8.51 -1.30 28.35
N THR A 184 7.94 -0.48 29.23
CA THR A 184 6.59 -0.63 29.76
C THR A 184 5.92 0.74 29.87
N GLU A 185 4.60 0.79 30.07
CA GLU A 185 3.88 2.04 30.29
C GLU A 185 4.42 2.87 31.47
N GLN A 186 5.00 2.21 32.49
CA GLN A 186 5.58 2.88 33.66
C GLN A 186 7.03 3.31 33.43
N GLN A 187 7.74 2.67 32.52
CA GLN A 187 9.14 2.93 32.26
C GLN A 187 9.44 2.80 30.77
N TYR A 188 9.42 3.93 30.07
CA TYR A 188 9.79 3.99 28.68
C TYR A 188 11.28 3.76 28.45
N VAL A 189 11.63 2.83 27.56
CA VAL A 189 13.01 2.55 27.15
C VAL A 189 13.11 2.58 25.62
N TYR A 190 13.71 3.66 25.07
CA TYR A 190 13.88 3.82 23.62
C TYR A 190 14.60 2.61 22.98
N ALA A 191 15.68 2.11 23.61
CA ALA A 191 16.44 0.98 23.08
C ALA A 191 15.60 -0.30 22.91
N ALA A 192 14.58 -0.51 23.75
CA ALA A 192 13.66 -1.63 23.63
C ALA A 192 12.80 -1.53 22.37
N TRP A 193 12.25 -0.35 22.08
CA TRP A 193 11.50 -0.09 20.86
C TRP A 193 12.39 -0.12 19.62
N GLN A 194 13.61 0.38 19.71
CA GLN A 194 14.60 0.30 18.64
C GLN A 194 14.87 -1.16 18.27
N GLN A 195 15.15 -2.02 19.22
CA GLN A 195 15.39 -3.46 19.00
C GLN A 195 14.14 -4.17 18.46
N THR A 196 12.96 -3.79 18.92
CA THR A 196 11.68 -4.29 18.43
C THR A 196 11.50 -4.01 16.95
N TYR A 197 11.70 -2.76 16.52
CA TYR A 197 11.58 -2.39 15.09
C TYR A 197 12.69 -3.01 14.23
N TRP A 198 13.92 -3.14 14.74
CA TRP A 198 14.97 -3.90 14.05
C TRP A 198 14.58 -5.36 13.86
N THR A 199 13.96 -5.98 14.88
CA THR A 199 13.45 -7.36 14.79
C THR A 199 12.33 -7.43 13.74
N MET A 200 11.42 -6.46 13.68
CA MET A 200 10.36 -6.42 12.66
C MET A 200 10.92 -6.20 11.25
N ALA A 201 11.99 -5.42 11.09
CA ALA A 201 12.69 -5.31 9.81
C ALA A 201 13.30 -6.67 9.37
N ALA A 202 13.87 -7.43 10.32
CA ALA A 202 14.35 -8.78 10.04
C ALA A 202 13.20 -9.75 9.69
N VAL A 203 12.08 -9.69 10.40
CA VAL A 203 10.86 -10.46 10.08
C VAL A 203 10.36 -10.17 8.67
N MET A 204 10.46 -8.93 8.21
CA MET A 204 10.06 -8.54 6.87
C MET A 204 10.89 -9.22 5.76
N SER A 205 12.09 -9.74 6.07
CA SER A 205 12.91 -10.51 5.14
C SER A 205 12.22 -11.76 4.60
N VAL A 206 11.20 -12.28 5.31
CA VAL A 206 10.33 -13.37 4.84
C VAL A 206 9.69 -13.01 3.48
N GLY A 207 9.31 -11.74 3.29
CA GLY A 207 8.78 -11.25 2.01
C GLY A 207 9.81 -11.34 0.89
N LEU A 208 11.06 -10.92 1.12
CA LEU A 208 12.14 -11.02 0.14
C LEU A 208 12.45 -12.48 -0.20
N LEU A 209 12.48 -13.37 0.80
CA LEU A 209 12.65 -14.81 0.58
C LEU A 209 11.51 -15.39 -0.24
N ALA A 210 10.26 -15.03 0.05
CA ALA A 210 9.11 -15.45 -0.72
C ALA A 210 9.19 -14.95 -2.17
N THR A 211 9.60 -13.70 -2.37
CA THR A 211 9.78 -13.12 -3.72
C THR A 211 10.93 -13.78 -4.48
N TRP A 212 11.98 -14.20 -3.79
CA TRP A 212 13.09 -14.95 -4.40
C TRP A 212 12.66 -16.35 -4.84
N LEU A 213 11.82 -17.03 -4.06
CA LEU A 213 11.23 -18.33 -4.38
C LEU A 213 10.12 -18.25 -5.43
N ALA A 214 9.56 -17.07 -5.66
CA ALA A 214 8.49 -16.82 -6.62
C ALA A 214 8.99 -17.00 -8.06
N HIS A 215 8.13 -17.53 -8.92
CA HIS A 215 8.35 -17.52 -10.36
C HIS A 215 7.60 -16.32 -10.96
N GLU A 216 8.23 -15.65 -11.92
CA GLU A 216 7.52 -14.60 -12.66
C GLU A 216 6.38 -15.24 -13.47
N PRO A 217 5.14 -14.72 -13.40
CA PRO A 217 4.03 -15.23 -14.20
C PRO A 217 4.29 -15.04 -15.69
N GLU A 218 3.85 -16.00 -16.52
CA GLU A 218 3.90 -15.85 -17.96
C GLU A 218 3.03 -14.67 -18.37
N GLN A 219 3.67 -13.66 -18.91
CA GLN A 219 2.95 -12.48 -19.37
C GLN A 219 2.32 -12.79 -20.74
N HIS A 220 0.99 -12.86 -20.80
CA HIS A 220 0.24 -12.97 -22.05
C HIS A 220 0.34 -11.71 -22.94
N ARG A 221 0.85 -10.60 -22.41
CA ARG A 221 1.17 -9.38 -23.17
C ARG A 221 2.66 -9.38 -23.51
N GLN A 222 2.97 -9.25 -24.79
CA GLN A 222 4.34 -8.97 -25.23
C GLN A 222 4.88 -7.77 -24.44
N PRO A 223 6.04 -7.89 -23.78
CA PRO A 223 6.60 -6.78 -23.04
C PRO A 223 6.83 -5.62 -24.02
N ALA A 224 6.15 -4.50 -23.80
CA ALA A 224 6.45 -3.28 -24.54
C ALA A 224 7.94 -2.96 -24.36
N PRO A 225 8.63 -2.50 -25.42
CA PRO A 225 10.05 -2.17 -25.32
C PRO A 225 10.27 -1.22 -24.15
N ILE A 226 11.20 -1.57 -23.24
CA ILE A 226 11.49 -0.78 -22.05
C ILE A 226 12.17 0.51 -22.52
N ASN A 227 11.39 1.56 -22.69
CA ASN A 227 11.92 2.89 -22.91
C ASN A 227 12.03 3.62 -21.57
N ALA A 228 13.24 3.62 -21.00
CA ALA A 228 13.49 4.20 -19.68
C ALA A 228 13.11 5.69 -19.62
N LEU A 229 13.31 6.44 -20.73
CA LEU A 229 12.96 7.85 -20.81
C LEU A 229 11.44 8.07 -20.76
N ASP A 230 10.67 7.26 -21.48
CA ASP A 230 9.22 7.35 -21.48
C ASP A 230 8.62 6.95 -20.12
N ASN A 231 9.22 5.96 -19.45
CA ASN A 231 8.83 5.57 -18.09
C ASN A 231 9.13 6.69 -17.09
N ALA A 232 10.30 7.34 -17.19
CA ALA A 232 10.65 8.48 -16.36
C ALA A 232 9.71 9.67 -16.58
N ARG A 233 9.35 9.95 -17.82
CA ARG A 233 8.38 11.00 -18.19
C ARG A 233 6.99 10.72 -17.62
N LEU A 234 6.52 9.48 -17.72
CA LEU A 234 5.22 9.07 -17.18
C LEU A 234 5.21 9.22 -15.65
N PHE A 235 6.29 8.79 -14.99
CA PHE A 235 6.47 8.95 -13.55
C PHE A 235 6.55 10.44 -13.14
N ALA A 236 7.21 11.28 -13.92
CA ALA A 236 7.27 12.72 -13.68
C ALA A 236 5.89 13.38 -13.78
N VAL A 237 5.08 13.05 -14.79
CA VAL A 237 3.69 13.53 -14.90
C VAL A 237 2.89 13.12 -13.66
N PHE A 238 3.01 11.87 -13.23
CA PHE A 238 2.35 11.40 -12.01
C PHE A 238 2.79 12.19 -10.78
N LEU A 239 4.09 12.32 -10.53
CA LEU A 239 4.64 13.00 -9.36
C LEU A 239 4.20 14.48 -9.32
N LEU A 240 4.29 15.18 -10.45
CA LEU A 240 3.86 16.58 -10.54
C LEU A 240 2.35 16.73 -10.36
N SER A 241 1.55 15.78 -10.83
CA SER A 241 0.10 15.77 -10.57
C SER A 241 -0.22 15.55 -9.09
N VAL A 242 0.53 14.69 -8.39
CA VAL A 242 0.41 14.52 -6.94
C VAL A 242 0.84 15.78 -6.18
N CYS A 243 1.92 16.42 -6.60
CA CYS A 243 2.32 17.72 -6.04
C CYS A 243 1.23 18.79 -6.24
N ALA A 244 0.60 18.81 -7.42
CA ALA A 244 -0.52 19.72 -7.70
C ALA A 244 -1.73 19.39 -6.82
N LEU A 245 -2.06 18.10 -6.59
CA LEU A 245 -3.11 17.68 -5.66
C LEU A 245 -2.87 18.26 -4.27
N ILE A 246 -1.67 18.05 -3.72
CA ILE A 246 -1.30 18.55 -2.39
C ILE A 246 -1.33 20.07 -2.35
N GLY A 247 -0.81 20.72 -3.41
CA GLY A 247 -0.78 22.18 -3.53
C GLY A 247 -2.19 22.79 -3.55
N VAL A 248 -3.09 22.24 -4.38
CA VAL A 248 -4.48 22.69 -4.46
C VAL A 248 -5.22 22.43 -3.15
N TYR A 249 -5.04 21.22 -2.57
CA TYR A 249 -5.67 20.89 -1.29
C TYR A 249 -5.24 21.85 -0.19
N ARG A 250 -3.95 22.18 -0.08
CA ARG A 250 -3.47 23.17 0.90
C ARG A 250 -3.94 24.59 0.61
N ALA A 251 -3.88 25.01 -0.65
CA ALA A 251 -4.25 26.37 -1.03
C ALA A 251 -5.76 26.65 -0.90
N SER A 252 -6.60 25.62 -0.99
CA SER A 252 -8.04 25.76 -0.84
C SER A 252 -8.56 25.40 0.55
N SER A 253 -7.71 25.12 1.53
CA SER A 253 -8.11 24.72 2.88
C SER A 253 -9.02 25.74 3.57
N ASP A 254 -8.80 27.03 3.34
CA ASP A 254 -9.61 28.12 3.91
C ASP A 254 -11.04 28.20 3.34
N TRP A 255 -11.26 27.62 2.15
CA TRP A 255 -12.57 27.57 1.50
C TRP A 255 -13.47 26.47 2.07
N PHE A 256 -12.89 25.52 2.79
CA PHE A 256 -13.57 24.36 3.37
C PHE A 256 -13.38 24.30 4.89
N PRO A 257 -14.09 25.15 5.67
CA PRO A 257 -13.93 25.20 7.12
C PRO A 257 -14.39 23.89 7.77
N SER A 258 -13.64 23.46 8.80
CA SER A 258 -14.02 22.27 9.56
C SER A 258 -15.26 22.52 10.42
N VAL A 259 -16.31 21.73 10.21
CA VAL A 259 -17.58 21.84 10.97
C VAL A 259 -17.64 20.69 11.97
N LYS A 260 -17.56 21.01 13.28
CA LYS A 260 -17.49 19.98 14.33
C LYS A 260 -18.85 19.38 14.71
N ASN A 261 -19.96 20.12 14.51
CA ASN A 261 -21.29 19.76 15.05
C ASN A 261 -22.26 19.19 14.02
N ALA A 262 -21.83 18.97 12.77
CA ALA A 262 -22.68 18.43 11.70
C ALA A 262 -21.86 17.41 10.84
N PRO A 263 -21.87 16.12 11.22
CA PRO A 263 -21.01 15.11 10.57
C PRO A 263 -21.24 14.97 9.06
N LEU A 264 -22.50 15.05 8.61
CA LEU A 264 -22.83 14.97 7.18
C LEU A 264 -22.33 16.18 6.40
N THR A 265 -22.43 17.38 6.98
CA THR A 265 -21.91 18.62 6.37
C THR A 265 -20.38 18.59 6.32
N ALA A 266 -19.73 18.14 7.40
CA ALA A 266 -18.28 17.95 7.43
C ALA A 266 -17.82 16.97 6.35
N PHE A 267 -18.49 15.82 6.23
CA PHE A 267 -18.19 14.84 5.19
C PHE A 267 -18.39 15.39 3.76
N ALA A 268 -19.47 16.15 3.53
CA ALA A 268 -19.73 16.76 2.23
C ALA A 268 -18.68 17.82 1.86
N LEU A 269 -18.27 18.66 2.82
CA LEU A 269 -17.23 19.67 2.62
C LEU A 269 -15.86 19.02 2.34
N GLU A 270 -15.45 18.03 3.15
CA GLU A 270 -14.20 17.29 2.92
C GLU A 270 -14.18 16.55 1.60
N SER A 271 -15.32 15.93 1.23
CA SER A 271 -15.45 15.27 -0.08
C SER A 271 -15.33 16.27 -1.23
N GLY A 272 -15.97 17.44 -1.11
CA GLY A 272 -15.87 18.54 -2.09
C GLY A 272 -14.44 19.08 -2.21
N HIS A 273 -13.76 19.25 -1.08
CA HIS A 273 -12.36 19.68 -1.02
C HIS A 273 -11.43 18.68 -1.73
N LEU A 274 -11.61 17.40 -1.45
CA LEU A 274 -10.84 16.34 -2.12
C LEU A 274 -11.12 16.29 -3.63
N LEU A 275 -12.40 16.42 -4.05
CA LEU A 275 -12.76 16.46 -5.46
C LEU A 275 -12.13 17.65 -6.19
N LEU A 276 -12.08 18.82 -5.55
CA LEU A 276 -11.39 20.00 -6.08
C LEU A 276 -9.88 19.73 -6.27
N ALA A 277 -9.24 19.12 -5.28
CA ALA A 277 -7.83 18.75 -5.37
C ALA A 277 -7.56 17.73 -6.48
N ILE A 278 -8.43 16.72 -6.63
CA ILE A 278 -8.34 15.72 -7.73
C ILE A 278 -8.53 16.41 -9.09
N ALA A 279 -9.47 17.34 -9.21
CA ALA A 279 -9.66 18.11 -10.44
C ALA A 279 -8.41 18.94 -10.79
N GLY A 280 -7.79 19.59 -9.79
CA GLY A 280 -6.54 20.32 -9.94
C GLY A 280 -5.38 19.42 -10.40
N ALA A 281 -5.23 18.26 -9.79
CA ALA A 281 -4.22 17.25 -10.17
C ALA A 281 -4.44 16.76 -11.61
N SER A 282 -5.69 16.46 -11.97
CA SER A 282 -6.06 16.04 -13.33
C SER A 282 -5.78 17.13 -14.36
N GLY A 283 -6.10 18.39 -14.03
CA GLY A 283 -5.79 19.56 -14.87
C GLY A 283 -4.29 19.74 -15.08
N ALA A 284 -3.48 19.60 -14.02
CA ALA A 284 -2.03 19.65 -14.11
C ALA A 284 -1.48 18.51 -14.98
N GLY A 285 -1.96 17.30 -14.81
CA GLY A 285 -1.59 16.14 -15.64
C GLY A 285 -1.91 16.38 -17.13
N CYS A 286 -3.14 16.84 -17.43
CA CYS A 286 -3.53 17.19 -18.80
C CYS A 286 -2.65 18.31 -19.39
N PHE A 287 -2.32 19.32 -18.59
CA PHE A 287 -1.44 20.42 -19.01
C PHE A 287 -0.03 19.92 -19.35
N LEU A 288 0.57 19.07 -18.48
CA LEU A 288 1.89 18.47 -18.71
C LEU A 288 1.93 17.61 -19.99
N VAL A 289 0.86 16.87 -20.25
CA VAL A 289 0.72 16.08 -21.49
C VAL A 289 0.65 16.99 -22.71
N LYS A 290 -0.11 18.10 -22.65
CA LYS A 290 -0.17 19.09 -23.73
C LYS A 290 1.18 19.77 -23.98
N LEU A 291 2.00 19.96 -22.95
CA LEU A 291 3.39 20.46 -23.06
C LEU A 291 4.36 19.41 -23.64
N GLY A 292 3.90 18.19 -23.92
CA GLY A 292 4.73 17.13 -24.49
C GLY A 292 5.68 16.46 -23.49
N VAL A 293 5.46 16.64 -22.17
CA VAL A 293 6.27 15.97 -21.12
C VAL A 293 6.14 14.45 -21.24
N ALA A 294 4.93 13.93 -21.49
CA ALA A 294 4.70 12.52 -21.76
C ALA A 294 3.73 12.34 -22.96
N SER A 295 3.82 11.16 -23.59
CA SER A 295 2.93 10.82 -24.70
C SER A 295 1.47 10.72 -24.22
N GLN A 296 0.56 11.46 -24.89
CA GLN A 296 -0.87 11.42 -24.62
C GLN A 296 -1.41 9.98 -24.67
N GLN A 297 -0.98 9.21 -25.67
CA GLN A 297 -1.41 7.82 -25.84
C GLN A 297 -1.03 6.95 -24.64
N LYS A 298 0.20 7.09 -24.10
CA LYS A 298 0.65 6.33 -22.92
C LYS A 298 -0.13 6.71 -21.66
N VAL A 299 -0.33 8.00 -21.43
CA VAL A 299 -1.11 8.50 -20.28
C VAL A 299 -2.54 7.99 -20.37
N TYR A 300 -3.16 8.07 -21.55
CA TYR A 300 -4.51 7.55 -21.76
C TYR A 300 -4.60 6.04 -21.53
N GLN A 301 -3.66 5.26 -22.07
CA GLN A 301 -3.60 3.80 -21.87
C GLN A 301 -3.36 3.41 -20.40
N THR A 302 -2.64 4.23 -19.65
CA THR A 302 -2.30 3.92 -18.25
C THR A 302 -3.47 4.20 -17.32
N TRP A 303 -4.15 5.35 -17.41
CA TRP A 303 -5.18 5.75 -16.44
C TRP A 303 -6.60 5.72 -16.97
N VAL A 304 -6.82 6.08 -18.23
CA VAL A 304 -8.17 6.23 -18.76
C VAL A 304 -8.72 4.90 -19.31
N THR A 305 -7.92 4.17 -20.07
CA THR A 305 -8.34 2.90 -20.68
C THR A 305 -8.83 1.87 -19.65
N PRO A 306 -8.14 1.61 -18.52
CA PRO A 306 -8.61 0.63 -17.54
C PRO A 306 -9.98 0.99 -16.93
N VAL A 307 -10.19 2.28 -16.67
CA VAL A 307 -11.46 2.78 -16.14
C VAL A 307 -12.57 2.68 -17.20
N ALA A 308 -12.27 3.11 -18.43
CA ALA A 308 -13.21 3.01 -19.54
C ALA A 308 -13.61 1.56 -19.82
N ASP A 309 -12.64 0.63 -19.87
CA ASP A 309 -12.89 -0.81 -20.05
C ASP A 309 -13.78 -1.39 -18.94
N PHE A 310 -13.55 -0.98 -17.68
CA PHE A 310 -14.38 -1.39 -16.57
C PHE A 310 -15.83 -0.97 -16.76
N PHE A 311 -16.09 0.30 -17.11
CA PHE A 311 -17.44 0.79 -17.36
C PHE A 311 -18.07 0.18 -18.62
N GLN A 312 -17.29 -0.09 -19.66
CA GLN A 312 -17.77 -0.77 -20.85
C GLN A 312 -18.20 -2.21 -20.56
N ARG A 313 -17.43 -2.97 -19.77
CA ARG A 313 -17.73 -4.36 -19.43
C ARG A 313 -18.94 -4.50 -18.52
N TYR A 314 -19.08 -3.65 -17.53
CA TYR A 314 -20.11 -3.77 -16.49
C TYR A 314 -21.30 -2.82 -16.69
N GLY A 315 -21.22 -1.84 -17.58
CA GLY A 315 -22.28 -0.87 -17.88
C GLY A 315 -22.82 -0.21 -16.59
N LYS A 316 -24.15 -0.13 -16.47
CA LYS A 316 -24.81 0.42 -15.27
C LYS A 316 -24.50 -0.35 -13.97
N ARG A 317 -24.14 -1.64 -14.06
CA ARG A 317 -23.75 -2.45 -12.90
C ARG A 317 -22.39 -2.05 -12.32
N ALA A 318 -21.56 -1.34 -13.07
CA ALA A 318 -20.28 -0.83 -12.60
C ALA A 318 -20.43 0.05 -11.34
N LEU A 319 -21.42 0.96 -11.35
CA LEU A 319 -21.70 1.83 -10.21
C LEU A 319 -22.16 1.04 -8.99
N LEU A 320 -22.99 0.02 -9.18
CA LEU A 320 -23.47 -0.85 -8.10
C LEU A 320 -22.32 -1.66 -7.50
N LEU A 321 -21.40 -2.17 -8.32
CA LEU A 321 -20.20 -2.87 -7.86
C LEU A 321 -19.27 -1.92 -7.07
N LEU A 322 -19.06 -0.70 -7.55
CA LEU A 322 -18.26 0.29 -6.83
C LEU A 322 -18.90 0.69 -5.50
N ALA A 323 -20.23 0.86 -5.47
CA ALA A 323 -20.97 1.15 -4.25
C ALA A 323 -20.87 -0.01 -3.25
N LEU A 324 -20.99 -1.26 -3.70
CA LEU A 324 -20.86 -2.45 -2.85
C LEU A 324 -19.44 -2.54 -2.24
N ILE A 325 -18.40 -2.33 -3.05
CA ILE A 325 -17.00 -2.34 -2.61
C ILE A 325 -16.77 -1.20 -1.59
N GLY A 326 -17.31 -0.01 -1.86
CA GLY A 326 -17.23 1.13 -0.95
C GLY A 326 -17.91 0.87 0.39
N LEU A 327 -19.13 0.33 0.39
CA LEU A 327 -19.87 -0.02 1.60
C LEU A 327 -19.15 -1.11 2.42
N TYR A 328 -18.63 -2.13 1.75
CA TYR A 328 -17.83 -3.17 2.40
C TYR A 328 -16.59 -2.58 3.08
N ARG A 329 -15.88 -1.65 2.40
CA ARG A 329 -14.69 -1.01 2.94
C ARG A 329 -14.99 -0.08 4.13
N ILE A 330 -16.14 0.62 4.10
CA ILE A 330 -16.60 1.43 5.23
C ILE A 330 -16.87 0.55 6.45
N SER A 331 -17.48 -0.62 6.26
CA SER A 331 -17.75 -1.55 7.36
C SER A 331 -16.46 -2.06 8.02
N ASP A 332 -15.40 -2.31 7.26
CA ASP A 332 -14.09 -2.70 7.79
C ASP A 332 -13.46 -1.57 8.66
N ILE A 333 -13.63 -0.31 8.26
CA ILE A 333 -13.11 0.85 9.00
C ILE A 333 -13.89 1.09 10.30
N VAL A 334 -15.20 0.81 10.29
CA VAL A 334 -16.06 1.03 11.47
C VAL A 334 -15.97 -0.12 12.48
N ALA A 335 -15.66 -1.33 12.01
CA ALA A 335 -15.56 -2.52 12.85
C ALA A 335 -14.16 -2.74 13.47
N GLY A 336 -13.13 -2.05 13.01
CA GLY A 336 -11.75 -2.10 13.53
C GLY A 336 -11.43 -0.91 14.36
#